data_b4db34e6fa8984825f22acf9c7fbd7da
#
_entry.id   b4db34e6fa8984825f22acf9c7fbd7da
#
_cell.length_a   1.000
_cell.length_b   1.000
_cell.length_c   1.000
_cell.angle_alpha   90.00
_cell.angle_beta   90.00
_cell.angle_gamma   90.00
#
_symmetry.space_group_name_H-M   'P 1'
#
loop_
_entity.id
_entity.type
_entity.pdbx_description
1 polymer ?
#
loop_
_entity_poly.entity_id
_entity_poly.type
_entity_poly.pdbx_seq_one_letter_code
_entity_poly.pdbx_strand_id
1 'polypeptide(L)'
;DRLSSLTPTIPLLSEESDAIDYSLRKSWQRYWLIDPLDGTKEFINRNGEFTVNIALIENGQSVAGVVHVPVTGISYFGGIGIGAWKQNINQLDNEVQLIVSQAMQENSGVRIVASRRHLGEQLDALVEKIENHFGKATLLSMGSSLKMCLLAEGSADIYPRMAPTCEWDTAAAHGILCAAGGEIVDLQFRPLR
;
A
#
# COMPACT_ATOMS: atom_id res chain seq x y z
N ASP A 1 13.91 -7.79 -14.92
CA ASP A 1 15.23 -8.35 -15.29
C ASP A 1 16.21 -8.44 -14.12
N ARG A 2 16.39 -7.37 -13.33
CA ARG A 2 17.36 -7.39 -12.23
C ARG A 2 16.90 -8.29 -11.08
N LEU A 3 15.61 -8.27 -10.71
CA LEU A 3 15.01 -9.18 -9.72
C LEU A 3 15.17 -10.64 -10.12
N SER A 4 14.87 -10.98 -11.39
CA SER A 4 15.06 -12.33 -11.90
C SER A 4 16.52 -12.79 -11.86
N SER A 5 17.47 -11.86 -12.03
CA SER A 5 18.89 -12.20 -11.91
C SER A 5 19.33 -12.42 -10.45
N LEU A 6 18.75 -11.66 -9.50
CA LEU A 6 19.07 -11.77 -8.06
C LEU A 6 18.40 -13.00 -7.43
N THR A 7 17.21 -13.35 -7.90
CA THR A 7 16.38 -14.42 -7.33
C THR A 7 15.82 -15.32 -8.43
N PRO A 8 16.67 -16.07 -9.17
CA PRO A 8 16.26 -16.79 -10.38
C PRO A 8 15.27 -17.93 -10.14
N THR A 9 15.12 -18.35 -8.88
CA THR A 9 14.18 -19.43 -8.49
C THR A 9 12.81 -18.91 -8.04
N ILE A 10 12.65 -17.58 -7.90
CA ILE A 10 11.39 -16.97 -7.48
C ILE A 10 10.65 -16.45 -8.72
N PRO A 11 9.46 -17.00 -9.04
CA PRO A 11 8.65 -16.53 -10.15
C PRO A 11 8.29 -15.04 -10.00
N LEU A 12 7.99 -14.40 -11.12
CA LEU A 12 7.63 -13.00 -11.19
C LEU A 12 6.27 -12.85 -11.88
N LEU A 13 5.34 -12.14 -11.24
CA LEU A 13 4.06 -11.72 -11.80
C LEU A 13 4.04 -10.20 -11.83
N SER A 14 3.81 -9.62 -13.01
CA SER A 14 3.76 -8.16 -13.18
C SER A 14 2.54 -7.76 -13.98
N GLU A 15 1.97 -6.59 -13.68
CA GLU A 15 0.87 -6.01 -14.46
C GLU A 15 1.21 -5.88 -15.94
N GLU A 16 2.44 -5.45 -16.27
CA GLU A 16 2.91 -5.18 -17.63
C GLU A 16 3.50 -6.42 -18.33
N SER A 17 3.43 -7.61 -17.73
CA SER A 17 3.89 -8.84 -18.34
C SER A 17 2.75 -9.57 -19.08
N ASP A 18 3.12 -10.51 -19.96
CA ASP A 18 2.15 -11.42 -20.57
C ASP A 18 1.34 -12.14 -19.48
N ALA A 19 0.06 -12.38 -19.76
CA ALA A 19 -0.84 -13.05 -18.82
C ALA A 19 -0.34 -14.48 -18.52
N ILE A 20 -0.03 -14.74 -17.27
CA ILE A 20 0.34 -16.08 -16.80
C ILE A 20 -0.93 -16.82 -16.40
N ASP A 21 -1.15 -18.00 -16.98
CA ASP A 21 -2.31 -18.82 -16.68
C ASP A 21 -2.39 -19.13 -15.19
N TYR A 22 -3.59 -18.99 -14.63
CA TYR A 22 -3.83 -19.26 -13.21
C TYR A 22 -3.49 -20.70 -12.81
N SER A 23 -3.66 -21.66 -13.71
CA SER A 23 -3.31 -23.07 -13.47
C SER A 23 -1.82 -23.27 -13.16
N LEU A 24 -0.95 -22.41 -13.69
CA LEU A 24 0.49 -22.40 -13.40
C LEU A 24 0.78 -21.67 -12.08
N ARG A 25 0.28 -20.43 -11.95
CA ARG A 25 0.62 -19.58 -10.80
C ARG A 25 0.00 -20.03 -9.48
N LYS A 26 -1.14 -20.75 -9.49
CA LYS A 26 -1.79 -21.29 -8.27
C LYS A 26 -0.91 -22.23 -7.46
N SER A 27 0.15 -22.79 -8.06
CA SER A 27 1.10 -23.67 -7.37
C SER A 27 2.29 -22.91 -6.76
N TRP A 28 2.41 -21.62 -7.01
CA TRP A 28 3.52 -20.82 -6.49
C TRP A 28 3.33 -20.55 -5.00
N GLN A 29 4.23 -21.06 -4.22
CA GLN A 29 4.26 -20.77 -2.77
C GLN A 29 4.95 -19.44 -2.48
N ARG A 30 5.87 -19.01 -3.36
CA ARG A 30 6.59 -17.74 -3.25
C ARG A 30 6.77 -17.13 -4.63
N TYR A 31 6.47 -15.84 -4.76
CA TYR A 31 6.65 -15.09 -6.00
C TYR A 31 6.76 -13.59 -5.77
N TRP A 32 7.38 -12.90 -6.71
CA TRP A 32 7.35 -11.45 -6.78
C TRP A 32 6.09 -10.98 -7.49
N LEU A 33 5.42 -10.00 -6.89
CA LEU A 33 4.27 -9.33 -7.46
C LEU A 33 4.62 -7.86 -7.68
N ILE A 34 4.49 -7.39 -8.94
CA ILE A 34 5.05 -6.09 -9.35
C ILE A 34 3.99 -5.29 -10.09
N ASP A 35 3.86 -4.03 -9.71
CA ASP A 35 3.24 -2.98 -10.49
C ASP A 35 4.32 -1.93 -10.83
N PRO A 36 4.78 -1.89 -12.09
CA PRO A 36 5.82 -0.95 -12.49
C PRO A 36 5.36 0.50 -12.54
N LEU A 37 4.05 0.76 -12.61
CA LEU A 37 3.45 2.10 -12.71
C LEU A 37 2.05 2.15 -12.12
N ASP A 38 1.92 2.02 -10.80
CA ASP A 38 0.65 2.24 -10.11
C ASP A 38 0.27 3.73 -10.13
N GLY A 39 -0.95 4.00 -10.55
CA GLY A 39 -1.43 5.36 -10.73
C GLY A 39 -1.16 5.92 -12.11
N THR A 40 -1.47 5.19 -13.19
CA THR A 40 -1.33 5.64 -14.58
C THR A 40 -2.02 7.00 -14.83
N LYS A 41 -3.16 7.25 -14.17
CA LYS A 41 -3.86 8.55 -14.26
C LYS A 41 -3.06 9.68 -13.60
N GLU A 42 -2.45 9.42 -12.48
CA GLU A 42 -1.56 10.34 -11.76
C GLU A 42 -0.32 10.66 -12.60
N PHE A 43 0.23 9.64 -13.27
CA PHE A 43 1.34 9.80 -14.21
C PHE A 43 0.96 10.69 -15.41
N ILE A 44 -0.18 10.43 -16.07
CA ILE A 44 -0.69 11.23 -17.19
C ILE A 44 -0.96 12.68 -16.77
N ASN A 45 -1.56 12.87 -15.58
CA ASN A 45 -1.86 14.18 -15.02
C ASN A 45 -0.63 14.91 -14.45
N ARG A 46 0.53 14.26 -14.39
CA ARG A 46 1.80 14.81 -13.91
C ARG A 46 1.70 15.38 -12.48
N ASN A 47 0.89 14.78 -11.60
CA ASN A 47 0.76 15.22 -10.22
C ASN A 47 1.80 14.63 -9.26
N GLY A 48 2.63 13.69 -9.75
CA GLY A 48 3.72 13.09 -8.99
C GLY A 48 3.33 11.99 -8.01
N GLU A 49 2.05 11.61 -7.96
CA GLU A 49 1.53 10.63 -7.00
C GLU A 49 1.43 9.20 -7.59
N PHE A 50 2.30 8.84 -8.51
CA PHE A 50 2.41 7.48 -9.01
C PHE A 50 3.58 6.75 -8.34
N THR A 51 3.49 5.42 -8.27
CA THR A 51 4.45 4.59 -7.55
C THR A 51 4.91 3.39 -8.37
N VAL A 52 6.07 2.86 -8.01
CA VAL A 52 6.56 1.53 -8.41
C VAL A 52 6.40 0.62 -7.20
N ASN A 53 5.67 -0.47 -7.37
CA ASN A 53 5.34 -1.39 -6.30
C ASN A 53 5.99 -2.76 -6.54
N ILE A 54 6.69 -3.28 -5.53
CA ILE A 54 7.29 -4.62 -5.56
C ILE A 54 6.93 -5.32 -4.24
N ALA A 55 6.25 -6.45 -4.32
CA ALA A 55 5.91 -7.28 -3.17
C ALA A 55 6.53 -8.66 -3.26
N LEU A 56 6.94 -9.22 -2.14
CA LEU A 56 7.21 -10.64 -1.99
C LEU A 56 5.98 -11.32 -1.38
N ILE A 57 5.42 -12.23 -2.13
CA ILE A 57 4.28 -13.04 -1.68
C ILE A 57 4.79 -14.41 -1.25
N GLU A 58 4.36 -14.87 -0.09
CA GLU A 58 4.65 -16.21 0.42
C GLU A 58 3.39 -16.85 0.99
N ASN A 59 3.01 -18.01 0.44
CA ASN A 59 1.79 -18.74 0.83
C ASN A 59 0.51 -17.87 0.81
N GLY A 60 0.39 -17.02 -0.21
CA GLY A 60 -0.73 -16.10 -0.37
C GLY A 60 -0.69 -14.83 0.47
N GLN A 61 0.36 -14.62 1.28
CA GLN A 61 0.53 -13.42 2.12
C GLN A 61 1.62 -12.51 1.56
N SER A 62 1.39 -11.21 1.60
CA SER A 62 2.44 -10.22 1.33
C SER A 62 3.36 -10.13 2.56
N VAL A 63 4.55 -10.74 2.46
CA VAL A 63 5.51 -10.80 3.57
C VAL A 63 6.53 -9.67 3.57
N ALA A 64 6.76 -9.03 2.42
CA ALA A 64 7.61 -7.86 2.31
C ALA A 64 7.17 -7.00 1.13
N GLY A 65 7.48 -5.71 1.19
CA GLY A 65 7.14 -4.78 0.13
C GLY A 65 8.11 -3.61 0.00
N VAL A 66 8.13 -3.04 -1.20
CA VAL A 66 8.75 -1.76 -1.52
C VAL A 66 7.76 -0.96 -2.34
N VAL A 67 7.51 0.27 -1.94
CA VAL A 67 6.76 1.28 -2.70
C VAL A 67 7.68 2.47 -2.91
N HIS A 68 8.02 2.76 -4.15
CA HIS A 68 8.88 3.88 -4.52
C HIS A 68 8.10 4.96 -5.25
N VAL A 69 8.33 6.23 -4.90
CA VAL A 69 7.76 7.41 -5.56
C VAL A 69 8.83 8.06 -6.43
N PRO A 70 8.84 7.83 -7.74
CA PRO A 70 9.94 8.28 -8.61
C PRO A 70 10.16 9.80 -8.62
N VAL A 71 9.08 10.58 -8.47
CA VAL A 71 9.15 12.04 -8.54
C VAL A 71 9.80 12.65 -7.30
N THR A 72 9.53 12.10 -6.12
CA THR A 72 10.06 12.65 -4.86
C THR A 72 11.32 11.94 -4.38
N GLY A 73 11.62 10.75 -4.93
CA GLY A 73 12.68 9.87 -4.45
C GLY A 73 12.37 9.19 -3.13
N ILE A 74 11.14 9.27 -2.64
CA ILE A 74 10.75 8.61 -1.40
C ILE A 74 10.50 7.13 -1.68
N SER A 75 11.06 6.29 -0.83
CA SER A 75 10.80 4.84 -0.80
C SER A 75 10.28 4.44 0.56
N TYR A 76 9.21 3.66 0.56
CA TYR A 76 8.72 2.92 1.72
C TYR A 76 9.08 1.45 1.53
N PHE A 77 9.57 0.79 2.54
CA PHE A 77 9.91 -0.63 2.46
C PHE A 77 9.79 -1.29 3.83
N GLY A 78 9.51 -2.58 3.83
CA GLY A 78 9.34 -3.32 5.07
C GLY A 78 9.04 -4.79 4.85
N GLY A 79 9.04 -5.54 5.94
CA GLY A 79 8.68 -6.96 5.95
C GLY A 79 8.20 -7.42 7.32
N ILE A 80 7.32 -8.40 7.33
CA ILE A 80 6.73 -8.98 8.54
C ILE A 80 7.85 -9.52 9.45
N GLY A 81 7.83 -9.10 10.72
CA GLY A 81 8.85 -9.48 11.72
C GLY A 81 10.18 -8.75 11.60
N ILE A 82 10.34 -7.87 10.60
CA ILE A 82 11.56 -7.08 10.41
C ILE A 82 11.31 -5.62 10.80
N GLY A 83 10.16 -5.06 10.39
CA GLY A 83 9.78 -3.66 10.58
C GLY A 83 9.53 -2.97 9.24
N ALA A 84 9.22 -1.68 9.30
CA ALA A 84 8.98 -0.85 8.13
C ALA A 84 9.75 0.47 8.21
N TRP A 85 10.18 0.98 7.07
CA TRP A 85 11.02 2.18 6.96
C TRP A 85 10.62 3.05 5.79
N LYS A 86 11.00 4.32 5.92
CA LYS A 86 10.90 5.35 4.90
C LYS A 86 12.28 5.94 4.66
N GLN A 87 12.63 6.19 3.40
CA GLN A 87 13.88 6.83 2.99
C GLN A 87 13.62 7.78 1.84
N ASN A 88 14.32 8.90 1.80
CA ASN A 88 14.35 9.77 0.63
C ASN A 88 15.75 9.72 -0.01
N ILE A 89 15.85 9.05 -1.16
CA ILE A 89 17.14 8.87 -1.86
C ILE A 89 17.70 10.16 -2.46
N ASN A 90 16.91 11.24 -2.54
CA ASN A 90 17.34 12.55 -3.02
C ASN A 90 17.91 13.44 -1.89
N GLN A 91 17.84 13.01 -0.64
CA GLN A 91 18.45 13.72 0.49
C GLN A 91 19.93 13.30 0.67
N LEU A 92 20.79 14.27 0.98
CA LEU A 92 22.23 14.05 1.06
C LEU A 92 22.65 13.07 2.16
N ASP A 93 21.88 13.01 3.23
CA ASP A 93 22.14 12.14 4.38
C ASP A 93 21.58 10.72 4.22
N ASN A 94 20.71 10.50 3.20
CA ASN A 94 20.06 9.21 2.95
C ASN A 94 19.49 8.54 4.23
N GLU A 95 18.98 9.36 5.16
CA GLU A 95 18.47 8.87 6.43
C GLU A 95 17.34 7.86 6.22
N VAL A 96 17.44 6.72 6.90
CA VAL A 96 16.42 5.68 6.92
C VAL A 96 15.62 5.82 8.21
N GLN A 97 14.36 6.23 8.06
CA GLN A 97 13.47 6.46 9.18
C GLN A 97 12.58 5.24 9.43
N LEU A 98 12.59 4.71 10.64
CA LEU A 98 11.60 3.71 11.10
C LEU A 98 10.21 4.32 11.09
N ILE A 99 9.24 3.63 10.53
CA ILE A 99 7.84 4.04 10.51
C ILE A 99 6.98 3.04 11.29
N VAL A 100 5.96 3.56 11.95
CA VAL A 100 5.00 2.78 12.76
C VAL A 100 3.61 3.35 12.53
N SER A 101 2.64 2.49 12.28
CA SER A 101 1.23 2.88 12.23
C SER A 101 0.74 3.30 13.61
N GLN A 102 -0.24 4.18 13.64
CA GLN A 102 -0.80 4.68 14.90
C GLN A 102 -2.21 4.14 15.10
N ALA A 103 -2.50 3.70 16.34
CA ALA A 103 -3.85 3.32 16.71
C ALA A 103 -4.72 4.58 16.85
N MET A 104 -5.95 4.49 16.37
CA MET A 104 -6.96 5.55 16.60
C MET A 104 -7.29 5.66 18.09
N GLN A 105 -7.46 6.89 18.56
CA GLN A 105 -7.88 7.19 19.93
C GLN A 105 -9.26 7.83 19.93
N GLU A 106 -10.10 7.44 20.88
CA GLU A 106 -11.43 8.03 21.04
C GLU A 106 -11.32 9.55 21.23
N ASN A 107 -12.21 10.29 20.57
CA ASN A 107 -12.30 11.76 20.62
C ASN A 107 -11.04 12.54 20.17
N SER A 108 -10.06 11.89 19.54
CA SER A 108 -8.86 12.58 19.03
C SER A 108 -9.02 13.12 17.60
N GLY A 109 -10.13 12.78 16.94
CA GLY A 109 -10.33 12.96 15.50
C GLY A 109 -9.66 11.86 14.71
N VAL A 110 -10.06 11.71 13.42
CA VAL A 110 -9.59 10.65 12.54
C VAL A 110 -9.15 11.21 11.19
N ARG A 111 -8.01 10.79 10.71
CA ARG A 111 -7.49 11.12 9.37
C ARG A 111 -7.83 9.99 8.42
N ILE A 112 -8.75 10.26 7.48
CA ILE A 112 -9.23 9.28 6.51
C ILE A 112 -8.61 9.58 5.17
N VAL A 113 -7.86 8.64 4.59
CA VAL A 113 -7.37 8.77 3.23
C VAL A 113 -8.43 8.25 2.26
N ALA A 114 -8.76 9.06 1.27
CA ALA A 114 -9.70 8.68 0.22
C ALA A 114 -9.14 8.99 -1.17
N SER A 115 -9.62 8.27 -2.18
CA SER A 115 -9.35 8.62 -3.57
C SER A 115 -10.12 9.90 -3.93
N ARG A 116 -9.49 10.82 -4.67
CA ARG A 116 -10.12 12.06 -5.15
C ARG A 116 -11.43 11.86 -5.92
N ARG A 117 -11.67 10.66 -6.44
CA ARG A 117 -12.77 10.35 -7.37
C ARG A 117 -13.83 9.41 -6.82
N HIS A 118 -13.65 8.90 -5.62
CA HIS A 118 -14.56 7.91 -5.02
C HIS A 118 -15.16 8.43 -3.71
N LEU A 119 -15.66 9.66 -3.77
CA LEU A 119 -16.56 10.23 -2.75
C LEU A 119 -17.98 9.83 -3.15
N GLY A 120 -18.56 8.88 -2.46
CA GLY A 120 -19.91 8.38 -2.72
C GLY A 120 -20.66 8.18 -1.41
N GLU A 121 -21.98 8.02 -1.47
CA GLU A 121 -22.87 7.86 -0.32
C GLU A 121 -22.39 6.82 0.72
N GLN A 122 -21.70 5.76 0.26
CA GLN A 122 -21.15 4.74 1.14
C GLN A 122 -19.97 5.27 2.00
N LEU A 123 -19.14 6.14 1.41
CA LEU A 123 -18.04 6.76 2.15
C LEU A 123 -18.58 7.78 3.13
N ASP A 124 -19.56 8.59 2.73
CA ASP A 124 -20.18 9.60 3.59
C ASP A 124 -20.84 8.95 4.82
N ALA A 125 -21.59 7.84 4.62
CA ALA A 125 -22.16 7.09 5.71
C ALA A 125 -21.11 6.44 6.65
N LEU A 126 -19.97 6.03 6.11
CA LEU A 126 -18.85 5.52 6.90
C LEU A 126 -18.20 6.63 7.71
N VAL A 127 -17.93 7.78 7.09
CA VAL A 127 -17.37 8.97 7.76
C VAL A 127 -18.24 9.40 8.92
N GLU A 128 -19.57 9.50 8.74
CA GLU A 128 -20.51 9.86 9.80
C GLU A 128 -20.43 8.88 11.00
N LYS A 129 -20.35 7.57 10.74
CA LYS A 129 -20.19 6.57 11.81
C LYS A 129 -18.87 6.73 12.56
N ILE A 130 -17.78 7.00 11.82
CA ILE A 130 -16.44 7.21 12.38
C ILE A 130 -16.46 8.48 13.26
N GLU A 131 -17.03 9.59 12.76
CA GLU A 131 -17.10 10.84 13.50
C GLU A 131 -17.90 10.73 14.81
N ASN A 132 -18.96 9.94 14.80
CA ASN A 132 -19.78 9.68 15.98
C ASN A 132 -19.02 8.93 17.10
N HIS A 133 -17.95 8.22 16.75
CA HIS A 133 -17.19 7.41 17.71
C HIS A 133 -15.82 8.00 18.05
N PHE A 134 -15.11 8.50 17.05
CA PHE A 134 -13.73 8.96 17.18
C PHE A 134 -13.57 10.50 17.12
N GLY A 135 -14.67 11.24 16.89
CA GLY A 135 -14.62 12.68 16.71
C GLY A 135 -14.41 13.08 15.25
N LYS A 136 -14.14 14.36 15.01
CA LYS A 136 -14.11 14.96 13.67
C LYS A 136 -13.15 14.24 12.71
N ALA A 137 -13.64 13.89 11.53
CA ALA A 137 -12.82 13.33 10.46
C ALA A 137 -12.14 14.43 9.62
N THR A 138 -10.89 14.18 9.27
CA THR A 138 -10.13 14.98 8.28
C THR A 138 -9.88 14.11 7.07
N LEU A 139 -10.37 14.53 5.90
CA LEU A 139 -10.16 13.82 4.65
C LEU A 139 -8.83 14.22 4.02
N LEU A 140 -8.00 13.22 3.75
CA LEU A 140 -6.75 13.34 3.03
C LEU A 140 -6.91 12.72 1.64
N SER A 141 -6.46 13.42 0.60
CA SER A 141 -6.55 12.94 -0.77
C SER A 141 -5.17 12.56 -1.28
N MET A 142 -5.01 11.32 -1.74
CA MET A 142 -3.75 10.80 -2.25
C MET A 142 -4.00 9.81 -3.40
N GLY A 143 -3.08 9.75 -4.38
CA GLY A 143 -3.08 8.76 -5.45
C GLY A 143 -2.40 7.44 -5.06
N SER A 144 -2.47 6.45 -5.92
CA SER A 144 -1.74 5.16 -5.90
C SER A 144 -1.69 4.44 -4.54
N SER A 145 -0.71 3.59 -4.36
CA SER A 145 -0.37 2.86 -3.11
C SER A 145 0.10 3.77 -1.97
N LEU A 146 0.38 5.06 -2.25
CA LEU A 146 0.74 6.04 -1.23
C LEU A 146 -0.29 6.15 -0.11
N LYS A 147 -1.56 5.89 -0.38
CA LYS A 147 -2.63 5.88 0.64
C LYS A 147 -2.32 4.95 1.80
N MET A 148 -1.86 3.73 1.50
CA MET A 148 -1.49 2.76 2.54
C MET A 148 -0.14 3.09 3.19
N CYS A 149 0.78 3.73 2.45
CA CYS A 149 2.03 4.21 3.01
C CYS A 149 1.81 5.31 4.07
N LEU A 150 0.80 6.19 3.88
CA LEU A 150 0.42 7.18 4.89
C LEU A 150 -0.10 6.54 6.19
N LEU A 151 -0.81 5.41 6.08
CA LEU A 151 -1.21 4.65 7.27
C LEU A 151 0.01 4.02 7.94
N ALA A 152 0.91 3.43 7.16
CA ALA A 152 2.11 2.77 7.67
C ALA A 152 3.04 3.74 8.43
N GLU A 153 3.14 5.00 8.00
CA GLU A 153 3.94 6.03 8.68
C GLU A 153 3.17 6.80 9.79
N GLY A 154 1.91 6.45 10.05
CA GLY A 154 1.08 7.11 11.04
C GLY A 154 0.60 8.52 10.65
N SER A 155 0.67 8.90 9.36
CA SER A 155 0.14 10.18 8.84
C SER A 155 -1.35 10.13 8.54
N ALA A 156 -1.94 8.94 8.49
CA ALA A 156 -3.37 8.68 8.35
C ALA A 156 -3.78 7.47 9.18
N ASP A 157 -5.08 7.33 9.45
CA ASP A 157 -5.60 6.35 10.39
C ASP A 157 -6.46 5.28 9.69
N ILE A 158 -7.22 5.66 8.66
CA ILE A 158 -8.11 4.75 7.91
C ILE A 158 -8.00 5.02 6.40
N TYR A 159 -8.03 3.96 5.62
CA TYR A 159 -8.21 3.98 4.18
C TYR A 159 -9.34 3.03 3.77
N PRO A 160 -10.57 3.51 3.62
CA PRO A 160 -11.67 2.70 3.09
C PRO A 160 -11.55 2.54 1.59
N ARG A 161 -11.56 1.29 1.11
CA ARG A 161 -11.57 0.97 -0.31
C ARG A 161 -12.76 0.10 -0.65
N MET A 162 -13.76 0.71 -1.30
CA MET A 162 -15.01 0.03 -1.69
C MET A 162 -15.00 -0.42 -3.16
N ALA A 163 -14.11 0.16 -3.98
CA ALA A 163 -13.99 -0.20 -5.39
C ALA A 163 -13.01 -1.37 -5.59
N PRO A 164 -13.22 -2.22 -6.62
CA PRO A 164 -12.28 -3.26 -6.99
C PRO A 164 -10.89 -2.71 -7.27
N THR A 165 -9.88 -3.53 -7.02
CA THR A 165 -8.47 -3.23 -7.24
C THR A 165 -7.75 -4.52 -7.60
N CYS A 166 -6.63 -4.42 -8.29
CA CYS A 166 -5.80 -5.58 -8.58
C CYS A 166 -4.87 -5.90 -7.39
N GLU A 167 -4.39 -7.12 -7.37
CA GLU A 167 -3.48 -7.59 -6.30
C GLU A 167 -2.16 -6.82 -6.27
N TRP A 168 -1.61 -6.43 -7.44
CA TRP A 168 -0.38 -5.67 -7.55
C TRP A 168 -0.49 -4.21 -7.10
N ASP A 169 -1.71 -3.60 -7.12
CA ASP A 169 -1.95 -2.24 -6.59
C ASP A 169 -1.76 -2.18 -5.06
N THR A 170 -1.94 -3.30 -4.36
CA THR A 170 -2.05 -3.30 -2.90
C THR A 170 -0.96 -4.09 -2.19
N ALA A 171 -0.46 -5.16 -2.78
CA ALA A 171 0.39 -6.12 -2.08
C ALA A 171 1.67 -5.52 -1.47
N ALA A 172 2.39 -4.65 -2.20
CA ALA A 172 3.60 -4.05 -1.68
C ALA A 172 3.34 -3.20 -0.43
N ALA A 173 2.36 -2.31 -0.52
CA ALA A 173 1.99 -1.45 0.60
C ALA A 173 1.31 -2.25 1.74
N HIS A 174 0.63 -3.37 1.45
CA HIS A 174 0.09 -4.29 2.47
C HIS A 174 1.21 -4.88 3.34
N GLY A 175 2.26 -5.44 2.72
CA GLY A 175 3.40 -5.96 3.46
C GLY A 175 4.08 -4.91 4.34
N ILE A 176 4.23 -3.67 3.83
CA ILE A 176 4.78 -2.53 4.58
C ILE A 176 3.87 -2.14 5.75
N LEU A 177 2.56 -2.03 5.51
CA LEU A 177 1.58 -1.65 6.52
C LEU A 177 1.53 -2.66 7.66
N CYS A 178 1.49 -3.97 7.36
CA CYS A 178 1.56 -5.02 8.38
C CYS A 178 2.88 -4.98 9.16
N ALA A 179 4.00 -4.72 8.49
CA ALA A 179 5.31 -4.57 9.14
C ALA A 179 5.39 -3.34 10.06
N ALA A 180 4.59 -2.29 9.76
CA ALA A 180 4.44 -1.09 10.59
C ALA A 180 3.43 -1.25 11.73
N GLY A 181 2.75 -2.40 11.85
CA GLY A 181 1.75 -2.68 12.88
C GLY A 181 0.31 -2.33 12.50
N GLY A 182 0.05 -1.96 11.24
CA GLY A 182 -1.30 -1.77 10.71
C GLY A 182 -1.89 -3.07 10.15
N GLU A 183 -3.10 -3.01 9.65
CA GLU A 183 -3.82 -4.18 9.14
C GLU A 183 -4.72 -3.81 7.95
N ILE A 184 -4.89 -4.75 7.02
CA ILE A 184 -5.95 -4.68 5.99
C ILE A 184 -6.98 -5.75 6.30
N VAL A 185 -8.23 -5.35 6.34
CA VAL A 185 -9.36 -6.23 6.67
C VAL A 185 -10.46 -6.13 5.62
N ASP A 186 -11.27 -7.18 5.52
CA ASP A 186 -12.52 -7.14 4.77
C ASP A 186 -13.62 -6.40 5.56
N LEU A 187 -14.81 -6.26 4.96
CA LEU A 187 -15.96 -5.61 5.61
C LEU A 187 -16.53 -6.37 6.82
N GLN A 188 -16.04 -7.55 7.10
CA GLN A 188 -16.32 -8.35 8.29
C GLN A 188 -15.17 -8.31 9.31
N PHE A 189 -14.21 -7.41 9.13
CA PHE A 189 -13.00 -7.24 9.95
C PHE A 189 -12.11 -8.50 10.01
N ARG A 190 -12.11 -9.31 8.96
CA ARG A 190 -11.20 -10.45 8.84
C ARG A 190 -9.96 -9.99 8.08
N PRO A 191 -8.74 -10.30 8.59
CA PRO A 191 -7.50 -9.96 7.89
C PRO A 191 -7.47 -10.50 6.46
N LEU A 192 -7.10 -9.66 5.50
CA LEU A 192 -6.81 -10.08 4.13
C LEU A 192 -5.45 -10.79 4.07
N ARG A 193 -5.41 -11.84 3.25
CA ARG A 193 -4.19 -12.63 3.01
C ARG A 193 -3.94 -12.74 1.52
#